data_638d2bb2bad22480f8b6584f68fa6723
#
_entry.id   638d2bb2bad22480f8b6584f68fa6723
#
_cell.length_a   1.000
_cell.length_b   1.000
_cell.length_c   1.000
_cell.angle_alpha   90.00
_cell.angle_beta   90.00
_cell.angle_gamma   90.00
#
_symmetry.space_group_name_H-M   'P 1'
#
loop_
_entity.id
_entity.type
_entity.pdbx_description
1 polymer ?
#
loop_
_entity_poly.entity_id
_entity_poly.type
_entity_poly.pdbx_seq_one_letter_code
_entity_poly.pdbx_strand_id
1 'polypeptide(L)'
;MAEVSEEAVLAGVREELAQLKVPGAAEATMETEWRDLDIDSLELVELVTALEDRFDVKIADGELRSITGGGDAVRLTLSLANEPASA
;
A
#
# COMPACT_ATOMS: atom_id res chain seq x y z
N MET A 1 3.78 -22.40 -0.69
CA MET A 1 3.30 -21.18 -0.19
C MET A 1 2.54 -20.42 -1.19
N ALA A 2 1.46 -19.85 -0.80
CA ALA A 2 0.65 -19.09 -1.72
C ALA A 2 1.28 -17.73 -1.98
N GLU A 3 1.17 -17.25 -3.19
CA GLU A 3 1.59 -15.92 -3.50
C GLU A 3 0.62 -14.92 -2.92
N VAL A 4 1.10 -13.74 -2.65
CA VAL A 4 0.26 -12.64 -2.19
C VAL A 4 -0.55 -12.15 -3.38
N SER A 5 -1.86 -12.02 -3.22
CA SER A 5 -2.72 -11.60 -4.32
C SER A 5 -2.99 -10.10 -4.28
N GLU A 6 -3.39 -9.57 -5.43
CA GLU A 6 -3.76 -8.17 -5.52
C GLU A 6 -4.90 -7.83 -4.56
N GLU A 7 -5.87 -8.72 -4.47
CA GLU A 7 -7.01 -8.49 -3.58
C GLU A 7 -6.58 -8.44 -2.12
N ALA A 8 -5.63 -9.29 -1.74
CA ALA A 8 -5.15 -9.31 -0.36
C ALA A 8 -4.43 -8.01 -0.04
N VAL A 9 -3.63 -7.51 -0.97
CA VAL A 9 -2.90 -6.26 -0.73
C VAL A 9 -3.87 -5.08 -0.69
N LEU A 10 -4.83 -5.05 -1.60
CA LEU A 10 -5.81 -3.96 -1.59
C LEU A 10 -6.62 -3.97 -0.29
N ALA A 11 -7.02 -5.15 0.17
CA ALA A 11 -7.71 -5.26 1.45
C ALA A 11 -6.83 -4.73 2.58
N GLY A 12 -5.54 -5.04 2.53
CA GLY A 12 -4.59 -4.53 3.52
C GLY A 12 -4.50 -3.01 3.49
N VAL A 13 -4.46 -2.43 2.28
CA VAL A 13 -4.42 -0.97 2.14
C VAL A 13 -5.66 -0.35 2.78
N ARG A 14 -6.83 -0.92 2.49
CA ARG A 14 -8.08 -0.41 3.07
C ARG A 14 -8.06 -0.49 4.60
N GLU A 15 -7.59 -1.59 5.13
CA GLU A 15 -7.55 -1.78 6.57
C GLU A 15 -6.58 -0.80 7.23
N GLU A 16 -5.42 -0.59 6.62
CA GLU A 16 -4.46 0.34 7.20
C GLU A 16 -4.96 1.78 7.11
N LEU A 17 -5.62 2.13 6.01
CA LEU A 17 -6.23 3.45 5.90
C LEU A 17 -7.30 3.65 6.97
N ALA A 18 -8.07 2.60 7.27
CA ALA A 18 -9.08 2.68 8.31
C ALA A 18 -8.42 2.85 9.69
N GLN A 19 -7.28 2.21 9.91
CA GLN A 19 -6.55 2.38 11.17
C GLN A 19 -6.08 3.83 11.34
N LEU A 20 -5.75 4.47 10.24
CA LEU A 20 -5.34 5.88 10.26
C LEU A 20 -6.56 6.81 10.27
N LYS A 21 -7.76 6.24 10.30
CA LYS A 21 -9.01 6.99 10.36
C LYS A 21 -9.23 7.88 9.15
N VAL A 22 -8.80 7.41 7.98
CA VAL A 22 -8.97 8.13 6.73
C VAL A 22 -10.41 7.94 6.25
N PRO A 23 -11.18 9.03 6.06
CA PRO A 23 -12.55 8.89 5.53
C PRO A 23 -12.52 8.27 4.14
N GLY A 24 -13.44 7.36 3.89
CA GLY A 24 -13.52 6.69 2.59
C GLY A 24 -12.58 5.51 2.44
N ALA A 25 -11.91 5.09 3.51
CA ALA A 25 -10.95 3.99 3.44
C ALA A 25 -11.57 2.71 2.88
N ALA A 26 -12.79 2.41 3.26
CA ALA A 26 -13.43 1.16 2.83
C ALA A 26 -13.78 1.15 1.34
N GLU A 27 -13.87 2.32 0.73
CA GLU A 27 -14.19 2.42 -0.69
C GLU A 27 -12.96 2.56 -1.58
N ALA A 28 -11.77 2.51 -1.02
CA ALA A 28 -10.54 2.67 -1.82
C ALA A 28 -10.43 1.52 -2.83
N THR A 29 -10.01 1.86 -4.04
CA THR A 29 -9.82 0.88 -5.11
C THR A 29 -8.45 1.08 -5.74
N MET A 30 -8.15 0.27 -6.74
CA MET A 30 -6.89 0.43 -7.47
C MET A 30 -6.79 1.78 -8.17
N GLU A 31 -7.92 2.44 -8.39
CA GLU A 31 -7.93 3.74 -9.08
C GLU A 31 -8.01 4.92 -8.14
N THR A 32 -8.12 4.69 -6.86
CA THR A 32 -8.21 5.78 -5.89
C THR A 32 -6.84 6.42 -5.73
N GLU A 33 -6.78 7.75 -5.85
CA GLU A 33 -5.55 8.48 -5.62
C GLU A 33 -5.54 9.04 -4.21
N TRP A 34 -4.33 9.21 -3.66
CA TRP A 34 -4.24 9.72 -2.30
C TRP A 34 -4.90 11.08 -2.14
N ARG A 35 -4.80 11.92 -3.19
CA ARG A 35 -5.43 13.24 -3.11
C ARG A 35 -6.95 13.15 -3.01
N ASP A 36 -7.54 12.08 -3.52
CA ASP A 36 -8.99 11.88 -3.40
C ASP A 36 -9.38 11.62 -1.96
N LEU A 37 -8.46 11.13 -1.16
CA LEU A 37 -8.69 10.81 0.24
C LEU A 37 -8.07 11.83 1.17
N ASP A 38 -7.49 12.90 0.63
CA ASP A 38 -6.81 13.94 1.42
C ASP A 38 -5.70 13.37 2.30
N ILE A 39 -4.97 12.40 1.78
CA ILE A 39 -3.87 11.80 2.53
C ILE A 39 -2.64 12.69 2.39
N ASP A 40 -2.06 13.08 3.51
CA ASP A 40 -0.83 13.89 3.48
C ASP A 40 0.41 13.01 3.53
N SER A 41 1.57 13.63 3.49
CA SER A 41 2.84 12.91 3.42
C SER A 41 3.07 12.04 4.64
N LEU A 42 2.70 12.52 5.81
CA LEU A 42 2.90 11.76 7.04
C LEU A 42 2.04 10.50 7.04
N GLU A 43 0.78 10.66 6.63
CA GLU A 43 -0.13 9.53 6.55
C GLU A 43 0.37 8.52 5.52
N LEU A 44 0.90 9.00 4.41
CA LEU A 44 1.44 8.09 3.40
C LEU A 44 2.61 7.28 3.96
N VAL A 45 3.51 7.91 4.70
CA VAL A 45 4.62 7.21 5.31
C VAL A 45 4.11 6.16 6.28
N GLU A 46 3.09 6.49 7.07
CA GLU A 46 2.52 5.54 8.02
C GLU A 46 1.88 4.37 7.29
N LEU A 47 1.17 4.65 6.20
CA LEU A 47 0.55 3.59 5.42
C LEU A 47 1.60 2.65 4.84
N VAL A 48 2.64 3.23 4.24
CA VAL A 48 3.70 2.44 3.61
C VAL A 48 4.43 1.59 4.65
N THR A 49 4.70 2.17 5.82
CA THR A 49 5.35 1.42 6.89
C THR A 49 4.49 0.22 7.32
N ALA A 50 3.19 0.43 7.42
CA ALA A 50 2.28 -0.65 7.79
C ALA A 50 2.25 -1.75 6.72
N LEU A 51 2.30 -1.36 5.45
CA LEU A 51 2.35 -2.35 4.37
C LEU A 51 3.65 -3.14 4.40
N GLU A 52 4.76 -2.48 4.72
CA GLU A 52 6.04 -3.17 4.86
C GLU A 52 5.97 -4.24 5.93
N ASP A 53 5.38 -3.90 7.06
CA ASP A 53 5.25 -4.85 8.16
C ASP A 53 4.28 -5.97 7.83
N ARG A 54 3.17 -5.59 7.20
CA ARG A 54 2.10 -6.56 6.97
C ARG A 54 2.47 -7.60 5.93
N PHE A 55 3.19 -7.19 4.90
CA PHE A 55 3.54 -8.08 3.79
C PHE A 55 5.02 -8.44 3.75
N ASP A 56 5.75 -8.04 4.77
CA ASP A 56 7.18 -8.36 4.92
C ASP A 56 7.97 -7.94 3.69
N VAL A 57 7.80 -6.68 3.29
CA VAL A 57 8.51 -6.12 2.15
C VAL A 57 9.22 -4.85 2.60
N LYS A 58 10.16 -4.39 1.78
CA LYS A 58 10.89 -3.17 2.06
C LYS A 58 10.66 -2.21 0.91
N ILE A 59 10.08 -1.06 1.22
CA ILE A 59 9.80 -0.05 0.21
C ILE A 59 10.79 1.09 0.41
N ALA A 60 11.62 1.34 -0.58
CA ALA A 60 12.64 2.38 -0.47
C ALA A 60 11.99 3.76 -0.39
N ASP A 61 12.62 4.65 0.38
CA ASP A 61 12.09 6.01 0.53
C ASP A 61 11.91 6.71 -0.80
N GLY A 62 12.79 6.46 -1.75
CA GLY A 62 12.68 7.08 -3.07
C GLY A 62 11.47 6.66 -3.84
N GLU A 63 10.87 5.50 -3.49
CA GLU A 63 9.68 5.04 -4.17
C GLU A 63 8.43 5.77 -3.72
N LEU A 64 8.48 6.45 -2.58
CA LEU A 64 7.30 7.11 -2.05
C LEU A 64 6.73 8.13 -3.00
N ARG A 65 7.59 8.79 -3.76
CA ARG A 65 7.14 9.82 -4.69
C ARG A 65 6.35 9.26 -5.84
N SER A 66 6.61 8.01 -6.21
CA SER A 66 5.88 7.42 -7.32
C SER A 66 4.64 6.68 -6.87
N ILE A 67 4.38 6.62 -5.56
CA ILE A 67 3.17 5.98 -5.06
C ILE A 67 2.13 7.08 -4.87
N THR A 68 1.28 7.28 -5.87
CA THR A 68 0.31 8.37 -5.83
C THR A 68 -1.10 7.90 -5.56
N GLY A 69 -1.30 6.61 -5.39
CA GLY A 69 -2.64 6.09 -5.13
C GLY A 69 -2.61 4.63 -4.77
N GLY A 70 -3.81 4.09 -4.58
CA GLY A 70 -3.97 2.70 -4.15
C GLY A 70 -3.35 1.71 -5.12
N GLY A 71 -3.56 1.95 -6.42
CA GLY A 71 -3.02 1.03 -7.43
C GLY A 71 -1.51 0.96 -7.40
N ASP A 72 -0.85 2.12 -7.26
CA ASP A 72 0.61 2.15 -7.19
C ASP A 72 1.10 1.39 -5.96
N ALA A 73 0.43 1.62 -4.82
CA ALA A 73 0.83 0.95 -3.58
C ALA A 73 0.65 -0.55 -3.69
N VAL A 74 -0.46 -0.98 -4.27
CA VAL A 74 -0.74 -2.41 -4.43
C VAL A 74 0.27 -3.04 -5.38
N ARG A 75 0.51 -2.41 -6.52
CA ARG A 75 1.42 -2.99 -7.52
C ARG A 75 2.83 -3.10 -6.99
N LEU A 76 3.32 -2.08 -6.30
CA LEU A 76 4.67 -2.13 -5.75
C LEU A 76 4.77 -3.19 -4.66
N THR A 77 3.79 -3.25 -3.76
CA THR A 77 3.80 -4.24 -2.69
C THR A 77 3.76 -5.65 -3.27
N LEU A 78 2.91 -5.87 -4.30
CA LEU A 78 2.84 -7.17 -4.95
C LEU A 78 4.17 -7.57 -5.57
N SER A 79 4.79 -6.63 -6.26
CA SER A 79 6.05 -6.88 -6.91
C SER A 79 7.10 -7.32 -5.90
N LEU A 80 7.16 -6.63 -4.77
CA LEU A 80 8.16 -6.95 -3.75
C LEU A 80 7.82 -8.22 -2.99
N ALA A 81 6.54 -8.44 -2.71
CA ALA A 81 6.12 -9.61 -1.94
C ALA A 81 6.32 -10.91 -2.71
N ASN A 82 6.14 -10.85 -4.03
CA ASN A 82 6.25 -12.04 -4.86
C ASN A 82 7.59 -12.15 -5.57
N GLU A 83 8.53 -11.29 -5.21
CA GLU A 83 9.85 -11.31 -5.81
C GLU A 83 10.59 -12.56 -5.35
N PRO A 84 11.27 -13.26 -6.23
CA PRO A 84 12.02 -14.43 -5.81
C PRO A 84 13.09 -14.03 -4.81
N ALA A 85 13.30 -14.91 -3.85
CA ALA A 85 14.30 -14.62 -2.87
C ALA A 85 15.62 -14.87 -3.49
N SER A 86 16.17 -14.04 -4.17
CA SER A 86 17.35 -14.28 -4.74
C SER A 86 18.28 -13.75 -4.22
N ALA A 87 18.43 -13.49 -3.93
CA ALA A 87 19.40 -12.87 -3.86
C ALA A 87 20.45 -12.89 -4.26
#